data_b60fbc4f26aefd933e39f462f886a570
#
_entry.id   b60fbc4f26aefd933e39f462f886a570
#
_cell.length_a   1.000
_cell.length_b   1.000
_cell.length_c   1.000
_cell.angle_alpha   90.00
_cell.angle_beta   90.00
_cell.angle_gamma   90.00
#
_symmetry.space_group_name_H-M   'P 1'
#
loop_
_entity.id
_entity.type
_entity.pdbx_description
1 polymer ?
#
loop_
_entity_poly.entity_id
_entity_poly.type
_entity_poly.pdbx_seq_one_letter_code
_entity_poly.pdbx_strand_id
1 'polypeptide(L)'
;MKYFFIIASFVLCEISLQAQLFQDAGAISTSMAGLNTNNNNVWSVNNNIGQLSKLEYTTISISSFQPFLIKDFSTSNIVVGMPVNEGAFGFNYSNSGNKHLQMHNLGIGYSKKMGSNFHSGMKINYSIINAGDFYNKRSVWNADLGMSAALSKELELGVIIKNATLSKIADYNNERLTTNFQIGASYHFSKDLIVQTGLEKNINYPASFLAAINYKPNEKIIINGGIASNPSLAAFGISLIQKKFTLSFATQIHQYLGWSPDISIIYQFK
;
A
#
# COMPACT_ATOMS: atom_id res chain seq x y z
N MET A 1 41.77 -46.64 -9.98
CA MET A 1 41.04 -45.58 -10.71
C MET A 1 39.62 -45.55 -10.16
N LYS A 2 39.34 -44.57 -9.26
CA LYS A 2 38.05 -44.40 -8.66
C LYS A 2 37.41 -43.16 -9.29
N TYR A 3 36.29 -43.36 -10.02
CA TYR A 3 35.51 -42.27 -10.58
C TYR A 3 34.67 -41.62 -9.49
N PHE A 4 34.93 -40.35 -9.19
CA PHE A 4 34.15 -39.51 -8.33
C PHE A 4 33.02 -38.92 -9.17
N PHE A 5 31.81 -39.40 -9.00
CA PHE A 5 30.60 -38.78 -9.58
C PHE A 5 30.19 -37.59 -8.69
N ILE A 6 30.45 -36.38 -9.17
CA ILE A 6 29.90 -35.15 -8.58
C ILE A 6 28.50 -35.01 -9.19
N ILE A 7 27.49 -35.35 -8.39
CA ILE A 7 26.10 -34.98 -8.71
C ILE A 7 25.96 -33.51 -8.31
N ALA A 8 26.01 -32.63 -9.29
CA ALA A 8 25.61 -31.24 -9.13
C ALA A 8 24.09 -31.21 -9.00
N SER A 9 23.60 -31.13 -7.76
CA SER A 9 22.19 -30.83 -7.49
C SER A 9 21.91 -29.41 -7.94
N PHE A 10 21.36 -29.25 -9.14
CA PHE A 10 20.73 -28.02 -9.57
C PHE A 10 19.43 -27.88 -8.75
N VAL A 11 19.50 -27.13 -7.66
CA VAL A 11 18.31 -26.63 -6.99
C VAL A 11 17.72 -25.59 -7.94
N LEU A 12 16.74 -26.02 -8.72
CA LEU A 12 15.86 -25.11 -9.45
C LEU A 12 15.06 -24.34 -8.38
N CYS A 13 15.59 -23.20 -7.99
CA CYS A 13 14.83 -22.22 -7.26
C CYS A 13 13.75 -21.72 -8.24
N GLU A 14 12.55 -22.25 -8.14
CA GLU A 14 11.40 -21.67 -8.83
C GLU A 14 11.19 -20.27 -8.29
N ILE A 15 11.77 -19.28 -8.97
CA ILE A 15 11.48 -17.88 -8.75
C ILE A 15 10.10 -17.65 -9.36
N SER A 16 9.06 -17.87 -8.57
CA SER A 16 7.72 -17.43 -8.92
C SER A 16 7.72 -15.90 -8.91
N LEU A 17 8.04 -15.30 -10.05
CA LEU A 17 7.85 -13.85 -10.28
C LEU A 17 6.36 -13.59 -10.39
N GLN A 18 5.67 -13.59 -9.28
CA GLN A 18 4.33 -13.02 -9.21
C GLN A 18 4.49 -11.53 -8.98
N ALA A 19 4.35 -10.74 -10.04
CA ALA A 19 4.26 -9.29 -9.93
C ALA A 19 3.11 -8.97 -8.97
N GLN A 20 3.40 -8.25 -7.91
CA GLN A 20 2.38 -7.76 -6.98
C GLN A 20 1.55 -6.73 -7.74
N LEU A 21 0.38 -7.13 -8.22
CA LEU A 21 -0.46 -6.38 -9.16
C LEU A 21 -1.00 -5.06 -8.58
N PHE A 22 -1.09 -4.96 -7.25
CA PHE A 22 -1.60 -3.77 -6.57
C PHE A 22 -0.72 -3.47 -5.37
N GLN A 23 0.06 -2.42 -5.49
CA GLN A 23 0.87 -1.91 -4.40
C GLN A 23 0.08 -0.88 -3.60
N ASP A 24 0.50 -0.66 -2.36
CA ASP A 24 0.09 0.47 -1.57
C ASP A 24 0.45 1.77 -2.29
N ALA A 25 -0.36 2.81 -2.12
CA ALA A 25 -0.21 4.03 -2.87
C ALA A 25 0.19 5.22 -1.99
N GLY A 26 0.97 6.12 -2.61
CA GLY A 26 1.38 7.39 -2.03
C GLY A 26 2.72 7.36 -1.32
N ALA A 27 3.51 8.41 -1.49
CA ALA A 27 4.87 8.51 -0.99
C ALA A 27 4.99 8.32 0.54
N ILE A 28 3.94 8.65 1.32
CA ILE A 28 3.93 8.39 2.77
C ILE A 28 3.95 6.88 3.05
N SER A 29 3.15 6.09 2.32
CA SER A 29 3.15 4.63 2.42
C SER A 29 4.52 4.04 2.05
N THR A 30 5.05 4.49 0.93
CA THR A 30 6.37 4.08 0.44
C THR A 30 7.47 4.38 1.45
N SER A 31 7.45 5.55 2.09
CA SER A 31 8.44 5.96 3.12
C SER A 31 8.39 5.14 4.41
N MET A 32 7.28 4.46 4.67
CA MET A 32 7.04 3.62 5.85
C MET A 32 7.16 2.12 5.53
N ALA A 33 7.85 1.77 4.42
CA ALA A 33 8.04 0.39 3.97
C ALA A 33 6.72 -0.40 3.77
N GLY A 34 5.62 0.30 3.43
CA GLY A 34 4.30 -0.32 3.24
C GLY A 34 3.51 -0.57 4.53
N LEU A 35 3.96 -0.10 5.68
CA LEU A 35 3.20 -0.18 6.92
C LEU A 35 2.07 0.87 6.93
N ASN A 36 0.85 0.43 6.66
CA ASN A 36 -0.28 1.31 6.34
C ASN A 36 -1.46 1.19 7.29
N THR A 37 -1.35 0.39 8.34
CA THR A 37 -2.49 0.06 9.20
C THR A 37 -3.14 1.27 9.86
N ASN A 38 -2.33 2.31 10.20
CA ASN A 38 -2.81 3.46 10.98
C ASN A 38 -2.45 4.83 10.36
N ASN A 39 -2.24 4.89 9.06
CA ASN A 39 -1.94 6.14 8.36
C ASN A 39 -3.22 6.94 8.07
N ASN A 40 -3.40 8.07 8.78
CA ASN A 40 -4.57 8.94 8.62
C ASN A 40 -4.34 10.02 7.56
N ASN A 41 -4.62 9.68 6.30
CA ASN A 41 -4.60 10.62 5.16
C ASN A 41 -5.47 10.07 4.02
N VAL A 42 -5.60 10.80 2.91
CA VAL A 42 -6.45 10.41 1.78
C VAL A 42 -6.00 9.11 1.11
N TRP A 43 -4.71 8.73 1.21
CA TRP A 43 -4.20 7.46 0.70
C TRP A 43 -4.78 6.24 1.40
N SER A 44 -5.48 6.45 2.54
CA SER A 44 -6.26 5.40 3.20
C SER A 44 -7.28 4.74 2.27
N VAL A 45 -7.75 5.42 1.22
CA VAL A 45 -8.59 4.83 0.17
C VAL A 45 -7.93 3.60 -0.44
N ASN A 46 -6.61 3.65 -0.69
CA ASN A 46 -5.87 2.51 -1.24
C ASN A 46 -5.23 1.63 -0.18
N ASN A 47 -4.94 2.18 0.98
CA ASN A 47 -4.15 1.52 2.01
C ASN A 47 -5.05 0.88 3.07
N ASN A 48 -5.47 1.59 4.11
CA ASN A 48 -6.46 1.10 5.08
C ASN A 48 -7.75 1.91 4.97
N ILE A 49 -8.73 1.38 4.25
CA ILE A 49 -10.01 2.08 4.03
C ILE A 49 -10.71 2.45 5.35
N GLY A 50 -10.50 1.71 6.45
CA GLY A 50 -11.06 2.04 7.75
C GLY A 50 -10.58 3.38 8.31
N GLN A 51 -9.37 3.81 7.99
CA GLN A 51 -8.81 5.10 8.41
C GLN A 51 -9.46 6.30 7.69
N LEU A 52 -10.10 6.08 6.54
CA LEU A 52 -10.64 7.17 5.74
C LEU A 52 -11.70 7.99 6.46
N SER A 53 -12.48 7.38 7.36
CA SER A 53 -13.50 8.09 8.16
C SER A 53 -12.93 9.12 9.15
N LYS A 54 -11.61 9.19 9.31
CA LYS A 54 -10.91 10.24 10.07
C LYS A 54 -10.59 11.47 9.23
N LEU A 55 -10.91 11.44 7.93
CA LEU A 55 -10.66 12.57 7.03
C LEU A 55 -11.60 13.73 7.39
N GLU A 56 -11.04 14.94 7.56
CA GLU A 56 -11.80 16.13 7.97
C GLU A 56 -12.29 16.96 6.78
N TYR A 57 -11.54 16.93 5.68
CA TYR A 57 -11.82 17.76 4.50
C TYR A 57 -11.83 16.90 3.24
N THR A 58 -12.66 17.29 2.26
CA THR A 58 -12.55 16.72 0.92
C THR A 58 -11.13 16.90 0.42
N THR A 59 -10.53 15.80 0.01
CA THR A 59 -9.10 15.76 -0.33
C THR A 59 -8.89 14.97 -1.61
N ILE A 60 -8.05 15.49 -2.50
CA ILE A 60 -7.58 14.79 -3.70
C ILE A 60 -6.07 14.60 -3.61
N SER A 61 -5.58 13.51 -4.15
CA SER A 61 -4.15 13.27 -4.25
C SER A 61 -3.79 12.50 -5.52
N ILE A 62 -2.59 12.77 -6.01
CA ILE A 62 -1.96 12.04 -7.10
C ILE A 62 -0.60 11.53 -6.63
N SER A 63 -0.17 10.37 -7.12
CA SER A 63 1.20 9.86 -6.91
C SER A 63 1.75 9.17 -8.14
N SER A 64 3.08 9.08 -8.19
CA SER A 64 3.82 8.32 -9.18
C SER A 64 4.95 7.56 -8.50
N PHE A 65 4.85 6.24 -8.52
CA PHE A 65 5.82 5.30 -7.98
C PHE A 65 6.54 4.59 -9.11
N GLN A 66 7.87 4.52 -9.04
CA GLN A 66 8.70 3.86 -10.05
C GLN A 66 9.55 2.77 -9.41
N PRO A 67 9.09 1.50 -9.41
CA PRO A 67 9.84 0.38 -8.85
C PRO A 67 11.21 0.23 -9.53
N PHE A 68 12.26 0.15 -8.72
CA PHE A 68 13.64 -0.17 -9.16
C PHE A 68 14.17 0.75 -10.27
N LEU A 69 13.64 1.98 -10.37
CA LEU A 69 13.93 2.92 -11.46
C LEU A 69 13.57 2.39 -12.87
N ILE A 70 12.74 1.34 -12.95
CA ILE A 70 12.27 0.77 -14.22
C ILE A 70 10.98 1.47 -14.63
N LYS A 71 11.05 2.26 -15.69
CA LYS A 71 9.92 3.06 -16.19
C LYS A 71 8.72 2.19 -16.56
N ASP A 72 8.96 1.00 -17.09
CA ASP A 72 7.92 0.08 -17.53
C ASP A 72 7.07 -0.50 -16.39
N PHE A 73 7.52 -0.39 -15.15
CA PHE A 73 6.79 -0.80 -13.95
C PHE A 73 6.16 0.37 -13.20
N SER A 74 6.23 1.57 -13.76
CA SER A 74 5.70 2.77 -13.09
C SER A 74 4.20 2.63 -12.83
N THR A 75 3.79 3.11 -11.65
CA THR A 75 2.40 3.16 -11.22
C THR A 75 2.01 4.60 -10.94
N SER A 76 0.94 5.06 -11.55
CA SER A 76 0.32 6.35 -11.27
C SER A 76 -1.01 6.14 -10.57
N ASN A 77 -1.27 6.92 -9.53
CA ASN A 77 -2.48 6.82 -8.72
C ASN A 77 -3.16 8.17 -8.59
N ILE A 78 -4.48 8.15 -8.58
CA ILE A 78 -5.33 9.29 -8.22
C ILE A 78 -6.31 8.79 -7.18
N VAL A 79 -6.46 9.54 -6.09
CA VAL A 79 -7.42 9.24 -5.02
C VAL A 79 -8.20 10.48 -4.64
N VAL A 80 -9.47 10.27 -4.28
CA VAL A 80 -10.34 11.31 -3.75
C VAL A 80 -11.02 10.75 -2.49
N GLY A 81 -10.97 11.52 -1.41
CA GLY A 81 -11.68 11.23 -0.17
C GLY A 81 -12.66 12.34 0.14
N MET A 82 -13.90 11.99 0.44
CA MET A 82 -14.99 12.92 0.74
C MET A 82 -15.61 12.57 2.09
N PRO A 83 -15.33 13.35 3.15
CA PRO A 83 -15.97 13.15 4.44
C PRO A 83 -17.46 13.45 4.36
N VAL A 84 -18.25 12.65 5.09
CA VAL A 84 -19.69 12.80 5.27
C VAL A 84 -20.02 12.45 6.72
N ASN A 85 -20.89 13.21 7.37
CA ASN A 85 -21.30 13.02 8.79
C ASN A 85 -20.34 12.10 9.61
N GLU A 86 -20.71 10.82 9.77
CA GLU A 86 -19.95 9.84 10.58
C GLU A 86 -18.99 8.96 9.76
N GLY A 87 -18.71 9.32 8.51
CA GLY A 87 -17.89 8.50 7.61
C GLY A 87 -17.23 9.27 6.49
N ALA A 88 -16.73 8.54 5.50
CA ALA A 88 -16.17 9.12 4.29
C ALA A 88 -16.30 8.16 3.10
N PHE A 89 -16.58 8.71 1.93
CA PHE A 89 -16.44 8.00 0.66
C PHE A 89 -15.02 8.17 0.11
N GLY A 90 -14.52 7.12 -0.53
CA GLY A 90 -13.24 7.12 -1.21
C GLY A 90 -13.35 6.61 -2.63
N PHE A 91 -12.62 7.23 -3.55
CA PHE A 91 -12.48 6.81 -4.93
C PHE A 91 -11.01 6.72 -5.29
N ASN A 92 -10.64 5.70 -6.04
CA ASN A 92 -9.30 5.61 -6.59
C ASN A 92 -9.31 5.18 -8.05
N TYR A 93 -8.30 5.65 -8.76
CA TYR A 93 -7.87 5.11 -10.04
C TYR A 93 -6.37 4.90 -10.00
N SER A 94 -5.92 3.73 -10.40
CA SER A 94 -4.51 3.38 -10.53
C SER A 94 -4.24 2.83 -11.92
N ASN A 95 -3.11 3.22 -12.49
CA ASN A 95 -2.61 2.71 -13.76
C ASN A 95 -1.16 2.28 -13.58
N SER A 96 -0.85 1.03 -13.89
CA SER A 96 0.47 0.42 -13.74
C SER A 96 0.92 -0.26 -15.03
N GLY A 97 2.24 -0.25 -15.25
CA GLY A 97 2.85 -1.02 -16.34
C GLY A 97 3.03 -0.23 -17.64
N ASN A 98 3.21 -0.95 -18.73
CA ASN A 98 3.50 -0.44 -20.06
C ASN A 98 2.54 -1.02 -21.12
N LYS A 99 2.82 -0.75 -22.42
CA LYS A 99 2.01 -1.25 -23.54
C LYS A 99 1.92 -2.78 -23.63
N HIS A 100 2.84 -3.54 -23.04
CA HIS A 100 2.86 -5.01 -23.10
C HIS A 100 2.13 -5.65 -21.91
N LEU A 101 2.18 -5.01 -20.73
CA LEU A 101 1.43 -5.41 -19.55
C LEU A 101 0.92 -4.16 -18.88
N GLN A 102 -0.35 -3.86 -19.03
CA GLN A 102 -1.01 -2.70 -18.47
C GLN A 102 -2.14 -3.13 -17.54
N MET A 103 -2.19 -2.48 -16.39
CA MET A 103 -3.21 -2.75 -15.38
C MET A 103 -3.87 -1.46 -14.95
N HIS A 104 -5.20 -1.47 -14.97
CA HIS A 104 -6.03 -0.41 -14.45
C HIS A 104 -6.81 -0.91 -13.25
N ASN A 105 -6.88 -0.14 -12.20
CA ASN A 105 -7.74 -0.41 -11.06
C ASN A 105 -8.61 0.80 -10.77
N LEU A 106 -9.91 0.56 -10.68
CA LEU A 106 -10.92 1.51 -10.23
C LEU A 106 -11.50 1.01 -8.93
N GLY A 107 -11.58 1.86 -7.92
CA GLY A 107 -12.14 1.49 -6.62
C GLY A 107 -13.08 2.54 -6.07
N ILE A 108 -14.11 2.06 -5.39
CA ILE A 108 -15.01 2.86 -4.59
C ILE A 108 -15.12 2.24 -3.20
N GLY A 109 -14.99 3.04 -2.18
CA GLY A 109 -15.05 2.59 -0.81
C GLY A 109 -15.81 3.54 0.10
N TYR A 110 -16.26 2.99 1.21
CA TYR A 110 -16.89 3.73 2.28
C TYR A 110 -16.29 3.30 3.61
N SER A 111 -16.02 4.27 4.45
CA SER A 111 -15.56 4.09 5.82
C SER A 111 -16.49 4.77 6.77
N LYS A 112 -16.74 4.14 7.92
CA LYS A 112 -17.63 4.66 8.97
C LYS A 112 -16.92 4.62 10.33
N LYS A 113 -17.13 5.67 11.10
CA LYS A 113 -16.82 5.72 12.53
C LYS A 113 -17.92 4.96 13.29
N MET A 114 -17.54 3.96 14.05
CA MET A 114 -18.43 3.15 14.87
C MET A 114 -18.14 3.39 16.36
N GLY A 115 -18.93 4.24 16.98
CA GLY A 115 -18.67 4.70 18.36
C GLY A 115 -17.52 5.69 18.44
N SER A 116 -16.85 5.78 19.60
CA SER A 116 -15.80 6.79 19.85
C SER A 116 -14.45 6.44 19.25
N ASN A 117 -14.08 5.15 19.25
CA ASN A 117 -12.71 4.71 19.06
C ASN A 117 -12.51 3.70 17.93
N PHE A 118 -13.59 3.25 17.29
CA PHE A 118 -13.51 2.22 16.25
C PHE A 118 -13.93 2.76 14.89
N HIS A 119 -13.16 2.41 13.87
CA HIS A 119 -13.37 2.78 12.49
C HIS A 119 -13.29 1.56 11.61
N SER A 120 -14.21 1.38 10.67
CA SER A 120 -14.16 0.30 9.70
C SER A 120 -14.58 0.78 8.33
N GLY A 121 -14.12 0.09 7.30
CA GLY A 121 -14.47 0.42 5.93
C GLY A 121 -14.32 -0.77 5.00
N MET A 122 -14.99 -0.64 3.87
CA MET A 122 -14.91 -1.59 2.77
C MET A 122 -14.72 -0.85 1.45
N LYS A 123 -13.94 -1.41 0.56
CA LYS A 123 -13.72 -0.92 -0.79
C LYS A 123 -13.95 -2.04 -1.79
N ILE A 124 -14.67 -1.75 -2.86
CA ILE A 124 -14.84 -2.63 -4.01
C ILE A 124 -13.95 -2.10 -5.13
N ASN A 125 -13.17 -2.99 -5.73
CA ASN A 125 -12.27 -2.69 -6.82
C ASN A 125 -12.71 -3.43 -8.09
N TYR A 126 -12.56 -2.76 -9.22
CA TYR A 126 -12.62 -3.35 -10.56
C TYR A 126 -11.28 -3.18 -11.24
N SER A 127 -10.65 -4.28 -11.53
CA SER A 127 -9.32 -4.32 -12.13
C SER A 127 -9.38 -4.87 -13.53
N ILE A 128 -8.66 -4.23 -14.45
CA ILE A 128 -8.52 -4.62 -15.84
C ILE A 128 -7.04 -4.89 -16.09
N ILE A 129 -6.72 -6.08 -16.57
CA ILE A 129 -5.38 -6.53 -16.90
C ILE A 129 -5.32 -6.77 -18.41
N ASN A 130 -4.42 -6.06 -19.07
CA ASN A 130 -4.15 -6.19 -20.49
C ASN A 130 -2.70 -6.68 -20.68
N ALA A 131 -2.52 -7.88 -21.13
CA ALA A 131 -1.21 -8.54 -21.31
C ALA A 131 -0.83 -8.65 -22.80
N GLY A 132 -0.92 -7.52 -23.52
CA GLY A 132 -0.55 -7.41 -24.95
C GLY A 132 -1.49 -8.14 -25.91
N ASP A 133 -1.05 -8.26 -27.16
CA ASP A 133 -1.90 -8.74 -28.26
C ASP A 133 -2.15 -10.26 -28.24
N PHE A 134 -1.32 -11.03 -27.51
CA PHE A 134 -1.39 -12.49 -27.45
C PHE A 134 -2.29 -13.04 -26.34
N TYR A 135 -2.65 -12.21 -25.37
CA TYR A 135 -3.48 -12.60 -24.23
C TYR A 135 -4.76 -11.77 -24.20
N ASN A 136 -5.90 -12.44 -23.98
CA ASN A 136 -7.17 -11.75 -23.84
C ASN A 136 -7.17 -10.83 -22.62
N LYS A 137 -7.75 -9.65 -22.78
CA LYS A 137 -8.02 -8.73 -21.69
C LYS A 137 -8.82 -9.43 -20.59
N ARG A 138 -8.34 -9.33 -19.36
CA ARG A 138 -8.98 -9.90 -18.18
C ARG A 138 -9.54 -8.79 -17.29
N SER A 139 -10.66 -9.06 -16.64
CA SER A 139 -11.20 -8.16 -15.63
C SER A 139 -11.62 -8.94 -14.41
N VAL A 140 -11.46 -8.33 -13.24
CA VAL A 140 -11.74 -8.97 -11.97
C VAL A 140 -12.27 -7.97 -10.95
N TRP A 141 -13.27 -8.41 -10.20
CA TRP A 141 -13.81 -7.69 -9.05
C TRP A 141 -13.20 -8.26 -7.77
N ASN A 142 -12.82 -7.38 -6.85
CA ASN A 142 -12.40 -7.79 -5.51
C ASN A 142 -12.84 -6.76 -4.47
N ALA A 143 -12.83 -7.18 -3.20
CA ALA A 143 -13.13 -6.29 -2.08
C ALA A 143 -11.94 -6.25 -1.11
N ASP A 144 -11.70 -5.05 -0.57
CA ASP A 144 -10.75 -4.79 0.51
C ASP A 144 -11.51 -4.38 1.76
N LEU A 145 -11.00 -4.81 2.92
CA LEU A 145 -11.51 -4.46 4.24
C LEU A 145 -10.44 -3.74 5.04
N GLY A 146 -10.84 -2.76 5.83
CA GLY A 146 -9.95 -2.04 6.70
C GLY A 146 -10.62 -1.68 8.02
N MET A 147 -9.86 -1.77 9.10
CA MET A 147 -10.32 -1.45 10.45
C MET A 147 -9.23 -0.75 11.23
N SER A 148 -9.64 0.08 12.19
CA SER A 148 -8.74 0.61 13.20
C SER A 148 -9.47 0.85 14.52
N ALA A 149 -8.74 0.74 15.62
CA ALA A 149 -9.25 0.93 16.97
C ALA A 149 -8.23 1.69 17.81
N ALA A 150 -8.64 2.83 18.36
CA ALA A 150 -7.86 3.53 19.38
C ALA A 150 -8.10 2.85 20.74
N LEU A 151 -7.09 2.18 21.28
CA LEU A 151 -7.15 1.51 22.59
C LEU A 151 -6.88 2.48 23.75
N SER A 152 -6.04 3.48 23.51
CA SER A 152 -5.80 4.62 24.40
C SER A 152 -5.59 5.89 23.57
N LYS A 153 -5.21 6.99 24.21
CA LYS A 153 -4.83 8.22 23.49
C LYS A 153 -3.53 8.06 22.72
N GLU A 154 -2.69 7.13 23.17
CA GLU A 154 -1.36 6.89 22.62
C GLU A 154 -1.32 5.67 21.70
N LEU A 155 -2.18 4.65 21.92
CA LEU A 155 -2.10 3.37 21.23
C LEU A 155 -3.29 3.15 20.28
N GLU A 156 -2.98 2.93 19.02
CA GLU A 156 -3.95 2.57 17.99
C GLU A 156 -3.56 1.25 17.31
N LEU A 157 -4.52 0.36 17.11
CA LEU A 157 -4.38 -0.86 16.32
C LEU A 157 -5.07 -0.69 14.96
N GLY A 158 -4.50 -1.32 13.93
CA GLY A 158 -5.09 -1.35 12.60
C GLY A 158 -4.99 -2.71 11.96
N VAL A 159 -5.98 -3.04 11.12
CA VAL A 159 -6.05 -4.27 10.33
C VAL A 159 -6.45 -3.94 8.90
N ILE A 160 -5.80 -4.60 7.95
CA ILE A 160 -6.08 -4.49 6.52
C ILE A 160 -6.20 -5.89 5.94
N ILE A 161 -7.20 -6.11 5.11
CA ILE A 161 -7.35 -7.32 4.29
C ILE A 161 -7.58 -6.85 2.87
N LYS A 162 -6.60 -7.02 1.99
CA LYS A 162 -6.73 -6.75 0.56
C LYS A 162 -7.15 -8.01 -0.17
N ASN A 163 -8.05 -7.87 -1.14
CA ASN A 163 -8.66 -8.98 -1.85
C ASN A 163 -9.28 -10.03 -0.90
N ALA A 164 -10.13 -9.59 0.02
CA ALA A 164 -10.86 -10.46 0.95
C ALA A 164 -11.76 -11.49 0.24
N THR A 165 -12.11 -11.25 -1.01
CA THR A 165 -12.93 -12.13 -1.86
C THR A 165 -12.15 -13.29 -2.47
N LEU A 166 -10.82 -13.33 -2.35
CA LEU A 166 -9.95 -14.34 -2.97
C LEU A 166 -10.16 -14.50 -4.48
N SER A 167 -10.40 -13.38 -5.15
CA SER A 167 -10.85 -13.34 -6.55
C SER A 167 -9.85 -13.95 -7.51
N LYS A 168 -10.37 -14.70 -8.51
CA LYS A 168 -9.58 -15.31 -9.57
C LYS A 168 -9.42 -14.34 -10.74
N ILE A 169 -8.25 -14.34 -11.36
CA ILE A 169 -7.93 -13.63 -12.61
C ILE A 169 -8.24 -14.50 -13.81
N ALA A 170 -7.88 -15.80 -13.72
CA ALA A 170 -8.10 -16.78 -14.76
C ALA A 170 -8.41 -18.16 -14.16
N ASP A 171 -9.20 -18.96 -14.90
CA ASP A 171 -9.47 -20.35 -14.52
C ASP A 171 -8.27 -21.26 -14.81
N TYR A 172 -7.47 -20.93 -15.82
CA TYR A 172 -6.24 -21.63 -16.12
C TYR A 172 -5.23 -21.47 -14.98
N ASN A 173 -4.69 -22.56 -14.49
CA ASN A 173 -3.80 -22.66 -13.33
C ASN A 173 -4.35 -22.03 -12.03
N ASN A 174 -5.66 -21.78 -11.95
CA ASN A 174 -6.30 -21.19 -10.77
C ASN A 174 -5.64 -19.87 -10.32
N GLU A 175 -5.21 -19.06 -11.28
CA GLU A 175 -4.50 -17.80 -11.03
C GLU A 175 -5.39 -16.80 -10.29
N ARG A 176 -4.91 -16.32 -9.14
CA ARG A 176 -5.66 -15.44 -8.25
C ARG A 176 -4.97 -14.10 -8.05
N LEU A 177 -5.76 -13.07 -7.79
CA LEU A 177 -5.23 -11.84 -7.21
C LEU A 177 -4.58 -12.15 -5.86
N THR A 178 -3.47 -11.51 -5.62
CA THR A 178 -2.78 -11.59 -4.33
C THR A 178 -3.69 -11.14 -3.20
N THR A 179 -3.85 -11.98 -2.18
CA THR A 179 -4.52 -11.63 -0.93
C THR A 179 -3.46 -11.28 0.10
N ASN A 180 -3.60 -10.11 0.69
CA ASN A 180 -2.68 -9.59 1.68
C ASN A 180 -3.41 -9.24 2.98
N PHE A 181 -2.85 -9.69 4.09
CA PHE A 181 -3.30 -9.38 5.43
C PHE A 181 -2.22 -8.59 6.15
N GLN A 182 -2.58 -7.45 6.74
CA GLN A 182 -1.66 -6.65 7.53
C GLN A 182 -2.31 -6.28 8.86
N ILE A 183 -1.60 -6.47 9.96
CA ILE A 183 -1.97 -6.01 11.30
C ILE A 183 -0.84 -5.16 11.85
N GLY A 184 -1.17 -4.07 12.50
CA GLY A 184 -0.15 -3.19 13.08
C GLY A 184 -0.66 -2.38 14.24
N ALA A 185 0.29 -1.86 14.99
CA ALA A 185 0.10 -0.97 16.12
C ALA A 185 0.90 0.31 15.92
N SER A 186 0.31 1.43 16.28
CA SER A 186 0.96 2.75 16.32
C SER A 186 0.97 3.26 17.73
N TYR A 187 2.12 3.72 18.19
CA TYR A 187 2.28 4.34 19.48
C TYR A 187 2.72 5.79 19.33
N HIS A 188 1.92 6.72 19.86
CA HIS A 188 2.16 8.15 19.85
C HIS A 188 3.01 8.52 21.07
N PHE A 189 4.33 8.54 20.93
CA PHE A 189 5.26 8.93 22.00
C PHE A 189 5.12 10.41 22.36
N SER A 190 4.80 11.24 21.38
CA SER A 190 4.52 12.66 21.55
C SER A 190 3.60 13.15 20.42
N LYS A 191 3.29 14.44 20.38
CA LYS A 191 2.55 15.06 19.26
C LYS A 191 3.33 14.99 17.94
N ASP A 192 4.65 14.84 18.03
CA ASP A 192 5.57 14.97 16.92
C ASP A 192 6.23 13.62 16.53
N LEU A 193 6.08 12.58 17.36
CA LEU A 193 6.74 11.31 17.17
C LEU A 193 5.77 10.14 17.31
N ILE A 194 5.62 9.38 16.22
CA ILE A 194 4.83 8.14 16.16
C ILE A 194 5.75 7.02 15.73
N VAL A 195 5.72 5.92 16.47
CA VAL A 195 6.38 4.67 16.09
C VAL A 195 5.31 3.63 15.76
N GLN A 196 5.50 2.92 14.67
CA GLN A 196 4.58 1.89 14.22
C GLN A 196 5.31 0.57 14.03
N THR A 197 4.62 -0.53 14.34
CA THR A 197 5.10 -1.89 14.05
C THR A 197 3.95 -2.70 13.50
N GLY A 198 4.27 -3.69 12.67
CA GLY A 198 3.24 -4.55 12.09
C GLY A 198 3.79 -5.84 11.52
N LEU A 199 2.84 -6.71 11.20
CA LEU A 199 3.07 -7.95 10.49
C LEU A 199 2.22 -7.93 9.22
N GLU A 200 2.83 -8.30 8.13
CA GLU A 200 2.17 -8.50 6.84
C GLU A 200 2.30 -9.96 6.41
N LYS A 201 1.21 -10.54 5.95
CA LYS A 201 1.18 -11.88 5.37
C LYS A 201 0.49 -11.83 4.02
N ASN A 202 1.27 -12.00 3.00
CA ASN A 202 0.81 -12.35 1.68
C ASN A 202 0.60 -13.87 1.63
N ILE A 203 -0.47 -14.32 0.98
CA ILE A 203 -0.80 -15.76 0.93
C ILE A 203 0.34 -16.58 0.31
N ASN A 204 1.07 -16.01 -0.66
CA ASN A 204 2.10 -16.69 -1.46
C ASN A 204 3.52 -16.51 -0.93
N TYR A 205 3.75 -15.62 0.05
CA TYR A 205 5.09 -15.27 0.53
C TYR A 205 5.21 -15.45 2.06
N PRO A 206 6.42 -15.60 2.58
CA PRO A 206 6.65 -15.57 4.03
C PRO A 206 6.10 -14.30 4.67
N ALA A 207 5.75 -14.37 5.95
CA ALA A 207 5.34 -13.19 6.68
C ALA A 207 6.48 -12.18 6.78
N SER A 208 6.15 -10.89 6.69
CA SER A 208 7.07 -9.77 6.84
C SER A 208 6.79 -9.04 8.14
N PHE A 209 7.82 -8.79 8.92
CA PHE A 209 7.79 -7.82 10.00
C PHE A 209 8.07 -6.43 9.43
N LEU A 210 7.28 -5.44 9.85
CA LEU A 210 7.41 -4.05 9.45
C LEU A 210 7.60 -3.18 10.69
N ALA A 211 8.44 -2.18 10.56
CA ALA A 211 8.57 -1.13 11.57
C ALA A 211 8.76 0.22 10.88
N ALA A 212 8.15 1.26 11.42
CA ALA A 212 8.21 2.59 10.85
C ALA A 212 8.21 3.67 11.94
N ILE A 213 8.78 4.80 11.59
CA ILE A 213 8.80 6.02 12.39
C ILE A 213 8.24 7.18 11.56
N ASN A 214 7.39 7.98 12.18
CA ASN A 214 6.90 9.23 11.64
C ASN A 214 7.30 10.35 12.63
N TYR A 215 8.09 11.30 12.15
CA TYR A 215 8.59 12.41 12.95
C TYR A 215 8.24 13.75 12.30
N LYS A 216 7.60 14.61 13.07
CA LYS A 216 7.14 15.94 12.65
C LYS A 216 7.89 17.04 13.43
N PRO A 217 9.13 17.41 13.03
CA PRO A 217 9.96 18.39 13.72
C PRO A 217 9.29 19.77 13.84
N ASN A 218 8.38 20.09 12.94
CA ASN A 218 7.57 21.32 12.97
C ASN A 218 6.29 21.11 12.13
N GLU A 219 5.39 22.07 12.11
CA GLU A 219 4.10 21.97 11.43
C GLU A 219 4.20 21.84 9.90
N LYS A 220 5.37 22.10 9.31
CA LYS A 220 5.58 22.14 7.87
C LYS A 220 6.30 20.92 7.31
N ILE A 221 6.97 20.13 8.15
CA ILE A 221 7.84 19.02 7.71
C ILE A 221 7.45 17.76 8.45
N ILE A 222 7.31 16.66 7.67
CA ILE A 222 7.20 15.31 8.21
C ILE A 222 8.36 14.48 7.61
N ILE A 223 9.05 13.73 8.44
CA ILE A 223 10.11 12.81 8.08
C ILE A 223 9.65 11.41 8.45
N ASN A 224 9.70 10.50 7.49
CA ASN A 224 9.34 9.09 7.70
C ASN A 224 10.52 8.19 7.42
N GLY A 225 10.59 7.09 8.14
CA GLY A 225 11.49 5.99 7.86
C GLY A 225 10.82 4.67 8.16
N GLY A 226 11.18 3.63 7.42
CA GLY A 226 10.59 2.31 7.59
C GLY A 226 11.52 1.19 7.16
N ILE A 227 11.27 0.01 7.70
CA ILE A 227 11.96 -1.23 7.33
C ILE A 227 10.94 -2.37 7.18
N ALA A 228 11.24 -3.31 6.30
CA ALA A 228 10.52 -4.58 6.18
C ALA A 228 11.51 -5.74 6.10
N SER A 229 11.12 -6.91 6.60
CA SER A 229 11.98 -8.08 6.66
C SER A 229 11.87 -8.99 5.43
N ASN A 230 10.68 -9.09 4.83
CA ASN A 230 10.41 -9.93 3.65
C ASN A 230 9.50 -9.20 2.64
N PRO A 231 10.03 -8.72 1.51
CA PRO A 231 11.46 -8.64 1.19
C PRO A 231 12.21 -7.70 2.14
N SER A 232 13.53 -7.93 2.30
CA SER A 232 14.36 -7.02 3.07
C SER A 232 14.50 -5.69 2.33
N LEU A 233 13.91 -4.64 2.91
CA LEU A 233 13.97 -3.29 2.37
C LEU A 233 14.02 -2.24 3.49
N ALA A 234 14.64 -1.12 3.17
CA ALA A 234 14.58 0.10 3.95
C ALA A 234 13.86 1.19 3.14
N ALA A 235 13.20 2.10 3.84
CA ALA A 235 12.48 3.19 3.21
C ALA A 235 12.68 4.48 4.00
N PHE A 236 12.65 5.60 3.30
CA PHE A 236 12.60 6.91 3.92
C PHE A 236 11.85 7.90 3.03
N GLY A 237 11.40 8.99 3.62
CA GLY A 237 10.75 10.06 2.88
C GLY A 237 10.57 11.31 3.70
N ILE A 238 10.27 12.38 2.98
CA ILE A 238 10.01 13.70 3.52
C ILE A 238 8.73 14.26 2.91
N SER A 239 7.91 14.91 3.73
CA SER A 239 6.73 15.63 3.29
C SER A 239 6.80 17.09 3.71
N LEU A 240 6.45 17.97 2.79
CA LEU A 240 6.37 19.41 2.99
C LEU A 240 4.89 19.84 2.99
N ILE A 241 4.45 20.40 4.09
CA ILE A 241 3.07 20.89 4.28
C ILE A 241 3.05 22.39 4.05
N GLN A 242 2.28 22.85 3.07
CA GLN A 242 2.10 24.29 2.81
C GLN A 242 0.62 24.61 2.60
N LYS A 243 -0.02 25.17 3.62
CA LYS A 243 -1.46 25.52 3.61
C LYS A 243 -2.33 24.31 3.27
N LYS A 244 -2.88 24.27 2.05
CA LYS A 244 -3.78 23.22 1.54
C LYS A 244 -3.03 22.10 0.81
N PHE A 245 -1.73 22.24 0.58
CA PHE A 245 -0.92 21.30 -0.16
C PHE A 245 0.03 20.52 0.76
N THR A 246 0.20 19.24 0.48
CA THR A 246 1.29 18.43 1.02
C THR A 246 2.02 17.77 -0.15
N LEU A 247 3.30 18.10 -0.32
CA LEU A 247 4.19 17.47 -1.27
C LEU A 247 5.04 16.45 -0.53
N SER A 248 5.05 15.21 -0.98
CA SER A 248 5.83 14.14 -0.37
C SER A 248 6.73 13.48 -1.40
N PHE A 249 7.97 13.22 -1.01
CA PHE A 249 8.93 12.43 -1.73
C PHE A 249 9.38 11.27 -0.84
N ALA A 250 9.46 10.08 -1.41
CA ALA A 250 9.91 8.89 -0.70
C ALA A 250 10.71 7.98 -1.62
N THR A 251 11.42 7.03 -1.03
CA THR A 251 12.05 5.94 -1.75
C THR A 251 12.12 4.70 -0.87
N GLN A 252 11.98 3.56 -1.51
CA GLN A 252 12.33 2.25 -0.95
C GLN A 252 13.64 1.78 -1.57
N ILE A 253 14.46 1.12 -0.76
CA ILE A 253 15.73 0.54 -1.18
C ILE A 253 15.64 -0.96 -0.94
N HIS A 254 15.52 -1.72 -2.02
CA HIS A 254 15.55 -3.18 -1.97
C HIS A 254 17.01 -3.65 -2.02
N GLN A 255 17.35 -4.63 -1.20
CA GLN A 255 18.75 -5.11 -1.05
C GLN A 255 19.44 -5.48 -2.38
N TYR A 256 18.70 -6.04 -3.34
CA TYR A 256 19.22 -6.51 -4.62
C TYR A 256 18.76 -5.68 -5.82
N LEU A 257 17.56 -5.11 -5.77
CA LEU A 257 16.93 -4.46 -6.92
C LEU A 257 17.11 -2.93 -6.91
N GLY A 258 17.60 -2.37 -5.81
CA GLY A 258 17.93 -0.95 -5.72
C GLY A 258 16.75 -0.05 -5.35
N TRP A 259 16.77 1.15 -5.88
CA TRP A 259 15.92 2.27 -5.47
C TRP A 259 14.56 2.28 -6.18
N SER A 260 13.52 2.60 -5.43
CA SER A 260 12.15 2.73 -5.93
C SER A 260 11.55 4.06 -5.45
N PRO A 261 11.73 5.16 -6.20
CA PRO A 261 11.22 6.47 -5.83
C PRO A 261 9.70 6.56 -5.96
N ASP A 262 9.09 7.38 -5.10
CA ASP A 262 7.67 7.76 -5.12
C ASP A 262 7.55 9.26 -4.84
N ILE A 263 6.65 9.91 -5.57
CA ILE A 263 6.28 11.30 -5.35
C ILE A 263 4.76 11.39 -5.25
N SER A 264 4.26 12.19 -4.31
CA SER A 264 2.84 12.42 -4.19
C SER A 264 2.52 13.87 -3.81
N ILE A 265 1.36 14.34 -4.28
CA ILE A 265 0.83 15.66 -3.97
C ILE A 265 -0.59 15.47 -3.44
N ILE A 266 -0.86 16.01 -2.26
CA ILE A 266 -2.18 16.01 -1.62
C ILE A 266 -2.70 17.46 -1.62
N TYR A 267 -3.95 17.65 -2.01
CA TYR A 267 -4.66 18.92 -1.91
C TYR A 267 -5.93 18.76 -1.08
N GLN A 268 -6.10 19.62 -0.06
CA GLN A 268 -7.26 19.65 0.85
C GLN A 268 -8.15 20.87 0.53
N PHE A 269 -9.44 20.62 0.31
CA PHE A 269 -10.45 21.67 0.10
C PHE A 269 -10.92 22.21 1.46
N LYS A 270 -10.04 23.00 2.11
CA LYS A 270 -10.34 23.69 3.40
C LYS A 270 -11.09 24.97 3.15
#